data_00e517fd0ad2bdb5a9aafdd06d66b79c
#
_entry.id   00e517fd0ad2bdb5a9aafdd06d66b79c
#
_cell.length_a   1.000
_cell.length_b   1.000
_cell.length_c   1.000
_cell.angle_alpha   90.00
_cell.angle_beta   90.00
_cell.angle_gamma   90.00
#
_symmetry.space_group_name_H-M   'P 1'
#
loop_
_entity.id
_entity.type
_entity.pdbx_description
1 polymer ?
#
loop_
_entity_poly.entity_id
_entity_poly.type
_entity_poly.pdbx_seq_one_letter_code
_entity_poly.pdbx_strand_id
1 'polypeptide(L)'
;MAAQPITVPFVSFRPMERELDTDLRAAFARVLDNSWYIEGKEDAAFEAAFADYCGAKYCVGCGNGLDALVLILKALGIGPGDEVIVPSNT
;
A
#
# COMPACT_ATOMS: atom_id res chain seq x y z
N MET A 1 -44.93 -11.70 4.57
CA MET A 1 -43.84 -10.77 4.21
C MET A 1 -42.80 -11.58 3.44
N ALA A 2 -42.55 -11.26 2.16
CA ALA A 2 -41.49 -11.91 1.42
C ALA A 2 -40.14 -11.45 1.98
N ALA A 3 -39.24 -12.40 2.30
CA ALA A 3 -37.89 -12.07 2.74
C ALA A 3 -37.17 -11.31 1.62
N GLN A 4 -36.56 -10.19 1.96
CA GLN A 4 -35.72 -9.43 1.02
C GLN A 4 -34.56 -10.31 0.61
N PRO A 5 -34.21 -10.37 -0.69
CA PRO A 5 -33.08 -11.17 -1.14
C PRO A 5 -31.77 -10.65 -0.49
N ILE A 6 -31.02 -11.55 0.10
CA ILE A 6 -29.69 -11.22 0.65
C ILE A 6 -28.74 -11.08 -0.52
N THR A 7 -28.20 -9.87 -0.73
CA THR A 7 -27.15 -9.62 -1.72
C THR A 7 -25.79 -9.66 -1.04
N VAL A 8 -24.95 -10.61 -1.44
CA VAL A 8 -23.56 -10.70 -0.98
C VAL A 8 -22.66 -10.06 -2.03
N PRO A 9 -22.01 -8.92 -1.74
CA PRO A 9 -21.12 -8.28 -2.70
C PRO A 9 -19.84 -9.13 -2.89
N PHE A 10 -19.26 -9.07 -4.07
CA PHE A 10 -17.97 -9.74 -4.37
C PHE A 10 -16.86 -9.24 -3.44
N VAL A 11 -16.82 -7.93 -3.18
CA VAL A 11 -15.90 -7.30 -2.24
C VAL A 11 -16.61 -6.15 -1.52
N SER A 12 -16.27 -5.91 -0.27
CA SER A 12 -16.75 -4.76 0.49
C SER A 12 -15.64 -4.26 1.42
N PHE A 13 -15.30 -2.99 1.30
CA PHE A 13 -14.38 -2.29 2.21
C PHE A 13 -15.09 -1.70 3.45
N ARG A 14 -16.42 -1.78 3.52
CA ARG A 14 -17.23 -1.19 4.59
C ARG A 14 -16.83 -1.57 6.01
N PRO A 15 -16.47 -2.84 6.32
CA PRO A 15 -16.00 -3.18 7.67
C PRO A 15 -14.71 -2.44 8.03
N MET A 16 -13.72 -2.46 7.14
CA MET A 16 -12.45 -1.77 7.31
C MET A 16 -12.62 -0.24 7.41
N GLU A 17 -13.46 0.35 6.53
CA GLU A 17 -13.75 1.78 6.56
C GLU A 17 -14.33 2.22 7.90
N ARG A 18 -15.25 1.44 8.50
CA ARG A 18 -15.84 1.75 9.80
C ARG A 18 -14.82 1.72 10.95
N GLU A 19 -13.90 0.77 10.89
CA GLU A 19 -12.85 0.62 11.89
C GLU A 19 -11.82 1.75 11.81
N LEU A 20 -11.44 2.15 10.59
CA LEU A 20 -10.36 3.10 10.34
C LEU A 20 -10.82 4.53 10.05
N ASP A 21 -12.12 4.84 10.00
CA ASP A 21 -12.63 6.15 9.57
C ASP A 21 -11.99 7.32 10.32
N THR A 22 -11.90 7.22 11.65
CA THR A 22 -11.34 8.28 12.49
C THR A 22 -9.86 8.51 12.18
N ASP A 23 -9.08 7.45 12.06
CA ASP A 23 -7.64 7.52 11.85
C ASP A 23 -7.31 8.01 10.43
N LEU A 24 -8.06 7.55 9.43
CA LEU A 24 -7.91 7.99 8.05
C LEU A 24 -8.20 9.49 7.90
N ARG A 25 -9.27 9.99 8.53
CA ARG A 25 -9.59 11.42 8.52
C ARG A 25 -8.55 12.25 9.24
N ALA A 26 -8.05 11.76 10.37
CA ALA A 26 -6.99 12.44 11.12
C ALA A 26 -5.68 12.49 10.32
N ALA A 27 -5.28 11.41 9.66
CA ALA A 27 -4.11 11.38 8.80
C ALA A 27 -4.26 12.35 7.62
N PHE A 28 -5.41 12.35 6.96
CA PHE A 28 -5.71 13.29 5.87
C PHE A 28 -5.65 14.75 6.32
N ALA A 29 -6.23 15.07 7.49
CA ALA A 29 -6.18 16.41 8.04
C ALA A 29 -4.73 16.88 8.29
N ARG A 30 -3.89 16.01 8.89
CA ARG A 30 -2.46 16.34 9.11
C ARG A 30 -1.71 16.65 7.81
N VAL A 31 -2.00 15.94 6.72
CA VAL A 31 -1.39 16.22 5.40
C VAL A 31 -1.82 17.60 4.90
N LEU A 32 -3.12 17.92 4.98
CA LEU A 32 -3.65 19.23 4.57
C LEU A 32 -3.06 20.37 5.40
N ASP A 33 -3.04 20.22 6.72
CA ASP A 33 -2.55 21.25 7.65
C ASP A 33 -1.06 21.56 7.44
N ASN A 34 -0.27 20.53 7.07
CA ASN A 34 1.15 20.69 6.77
C ASN A 34 1.44 21.12 5.32
N SER A 35 0.45 21.05 4.42
CA SER A 35 0.60 21.31 2.97
C SER A 35 1.77 20.56 2.32
N TRP A 36 2.08 19.35 2.83
CA TRP A 36 3.18 18.53 2.33
C TRP A 36 2.65 17.19 1.81
N TYR A 37 2.45 17.12 0.51
CA TYR A 37 1.71 16.05 -0.18
C TYR A 37 2.56 14.95 -0.79
N ILE A 38 3.88 15.15 -0.93
CA ILE A 38 4.81 14.19 -1.54
C ILE A 38 5.97 13.97 -0.58
N GLU A 39 6.29 12.71 -0.29
CA GLU A 39 7.37 12.32 0.61
C GLU A 39 7.30 13.06 1.97
N GLY A 40 6.10 13.16 2.51
CA GLY A 40 5.82 13.89 3.75
C GLY A 40 5.97 13.02 4.99
N LYS A 41 5.56 13.59 6.14
CA LYS A 41 5.68 12.92 7.44
C LYS A 41 4.84 11.65 7.55
N GLU A 42 3.66 11.61 6.92
CA GLU A 42 2.79 10.42 6.94
C GLU A 42 3.40 9.28 6.12
N ASP A 43 4.06 9.60 5.02
CA ASP A 43 4.79 8.64 4.19
C ASP A 43 5.98 8.05 4.97
N ALA A 44 6.82 8.89 5.57
CA ALA A 44 7.93 8.45 6.40
C ALA A 44 7.46 7.60 7.61
N ALA A 45 6.34 7.94 8.22
CA ALA A 45 5.75 7.16 9.31
C ALA A 45 5.27 5.79 8.84
N PHE A 46 4.65 5.74 7.65
CA PHE A 46 4.25 4.47 7.02
C PHE A 46 5.47 3.60 6.69
N GLU A 47 6.50 4.15 6.07
CA GLU A 47 7.73 3.43 5.73
C GLU A 47 8.36 2.78 6.97
N ALA A 48 8.45 3.52 8.07
CA ALA A 48 8.99 3.02 9.33
C ALA A 48 8.13 1.89 9.92
N ALA A 49 6.81 2.09 9.99
CA ALA A 49 5.88 1.10 10.53
C ALA A 49 5.81 -0.16 9.66
N PHE A 50 5.85 -0.02 8.34
CA PHE A 50 5.80 -1.15 7.42
C PHE A 50 7.11 -1.95 7.41
N ALA A 51 8.26 -1.28 7.52
CA ALA A 51 9.55 -1.95 7.70
C ALA A 51 9.56 -2.81 8.98
N ASP A 52 9.08 -2.26 10.10
CA ASP A 52 8.97 -2.98 11.37
C ASP A 52 8.01 -4.18 11.26
N TYR A 53 6.83 -3.98 10.67
CA TYR A 53 5.85 -5.03 10.43
C TYR A 53 6.41 -6.20 9.59
N CYS A 54 7.19 -5.90 8.56
CA CYS A 54 7.81 -6.90 7.70
C CYS A 54 9.11 -7.50 8.27
N GLY A 55 9.62 -6.99 9.39
CA GLY A 55 10.94 -7.35 9.91
C GLY A 55 12.10 -6.94 8.99
N ALA A 56 11.88 -5.93 8.14
CA ALA A 56 12.87 -5.38 7.22
C ALA A 56 13.61 -4.20 7.85
N LYS A 57 14.85 -3.97 7.44
CA LYS A 57 15.63 -2.84 7.95
C LYS A 57 15.12 -1.50 7.44
N TYR A 58 14.64 -1.48 6.20
CA TYR A 58 14.15 -0.28 5.53
C TYR A 58 12.90 -0.59 4.69
N CYS A 59 12.07 0.41 4.52
CA CYS A 59 11.01 0.47 3.53
C CYS A 59 11.17 1.77 2.77
N VAL A 60 10.97 1.74 1.46
CA VAL A 60 11.06 2.92 0.59
C VAL A 60 9.80 2.97 -0.25
N GLY A 61 9.04 4.06 -0.14
CA GLY A 61 7.87 4.32 -0.95
C GLY A 61 8.24 4.54 -2.41
N CYS A 62 7.35 4.17 -3.31
CA CYS A 62 7.48 4.41 -4.75
C CYS A 62 6.10 4.63 -5.37
N GLY A 63 6.04 5.08 -6.61
CA GLY A 63 4.80 5.50 -7.24
C GLY A 63 3.77 4.39 -7.46
N ASN A 64 4.23 3.15 -7.69
CA ASN A 64 3.38 1.99 -7.92
C ASN A 64 4.18 0.68 -7.86
N GLY A 65 3.46 -0.45 -7.89
CA GLY A 65 4.08 -1.79 -7.80
C GLY A 65 4.97 -2.16 -8.99
N LEU A 66 4.71 -1.64 -10.18
CA LEU A 66 5.58 -1.87 -11.34
C LEU A 66 6.93 -1.18 -11.15
N ASP A 67 6.92 0.08 -10.70
CA ASP A 67 8.15 0.81 -10.38
C ASP A 67 8.92 0.11 -9.26
N ALA A 68 8.23 -0.41 -8.24
CA ALA A 68 8.85 -1.19 -7.17
C ALA A 68 9.61 -2.39 -7.74
N LEU A 69 9.01 -3.18 -8.61
CA LEU A 69 9.66 -4.34 -9.24
C LEU A 69 10.88 -3.92 -10.08
N VAL A 70 10.75 -2.87 -10.87
CA VAL A 70 11.86 -2.35 -11.67
C VAL A 70 13.02 -1.88 -10.78
N LEU A 71 12.72 -1.16 -9.71
CA LEU A 71 13.73 -0.66 -8.78
C LEU A 71 14.43 -1.81 -8.05
N ILE A 72 13.70 -2.83 -7.61
CA ILE A 72 14.26 -4.03 -6.96
C ILE A 72 15.23 -4.75 -7.90
N LEU A 73 14.81 -5.01 -9.15
CA LEU A 73 15.67 -5.69 -10.12
C LEU A 73 16.95 -4.89 -10.40
N LYS A 74 16.83 -3.58 -10.55
CA LYS A 74 18.00 -2.70 -10.73
C LYS A 74 18.92 -2.69 -9.51
N ALA A 75 18.36 -2.61 -8.31
CA ALA A 75 19.13 -2.61 -7.06
C ALA A 75 19.91 -3.93 -6.85
N LEU A 76 19.35 -5.05 -7.32
CA LEU A 76 20.00 -6.37 -7.31
C LEU A 76 20.99 -6.58 -8.46
N GLY A 77 21.09 -5.63 -9.40
CA GLY A 77 21.97 -5.75 -10.57
C GLY A 77 21.46 -6.76 -11.61
N ILE A 78 20.19 -7.14 -11.56
CA ILE A 78 19.58 -8.09 -12.50
C ILE A 78 19.36 -7.40 -13.84
N GLY A 79 19.85 -8.03 -14.93
CA GLY A 79 19.82 -7.48 -16.27
C GLY A 79 19.87 -8.54 -17.38
N PRO A 80 20.29 -8.16 -18.59
CA PRO A 80 20.33 -9.08 -19.72
C PRO A 80 21.18 -10.33 -19.43
N GLY A 81 20.58 -11.49 -19.58
CA GLY A 81 21.19 -12.80 -19.30
C GLY A 81 20.79 -13.41 -17.96
N ASP A 82 20.15 -12.65 -17.09
CA ASP A 82 19.60 -13.16 -15.83
C ASP A 82 18.18 -13.70 -16.01
N GLU A 83 17.77 -14.60 -15.13
CA GLU A 83 16.45 -15.22 -15.13
C GLU A 83 15.66 -14.78 -13.90
N VAL A 84 14.37 -14.48 -14.09
CA VAL A 84 13.44 -14.11 -13.02
C VAL A 84 12.20 -15.00 -13.09
N ILE A 85 11.93 -15.74 -12.02
CA ILE A 85 10.75 -16.62 -11.93
C ILE A 85 9.56 -15.78 -11.47
N VAL A 86 8.48 -15.85 -12.25
CA VAL A 86 7.21 -15.16 -11.98
C VAL A 86 6.02 -16.09 -12.08
N PRO A 87 4.90 -15.81 -11.40
CA PRO A 87 3.64 -16.55 -11.61
C PRO A 87 3.12 -16.39 -13.04
N SER A 88 2.54 -17.45 -13.61
CA SER A 88 2.08 -17.45 -15.00
C SER A 88 0.81 -16.64 -15.25
N ASN A 89 0.03 -16.32 -14.21
CA ASN A 89 -1.26 -15.64 -14.34
C ASN A 89 -1.31 -14.26 -13.66
N THR A 90 -0.23 -13.54 -13.73
CA THR A 90 -0.15 -12.19 -13.15
C THR A 90 0.34 -11.18 -14.19
#